data_e2618004a0be4cab81cf0acf414e4454
#
_entry.id   e2618004a0be4cab81cf0acf414e4454
#
_cell.length_a   1.000
_cell.length_b   1.000
_cell.length_c   1.000
_cell.angle_alpha   90.00
_cell.angle_beta   90.00
_cell.angle_gamma   90.00
#
_symmetry.space_group_name_H-M   'P 1'
#
loop_
_entity.id
_entity.type
_entity.pdbx_description
1 polymer ?
#
loop_
_entity_poly.entity_id
_entity_poly.type
_entity_poly.pdbx_seq_one_letter_code
_entity_poly.pdbx_strand_id
1 'polypeptide(L)'
;MIRACVAGLLIITCVAACGAPEQEAHFVRLGPETLPDESFEKLPEKQLQPGSLIIYPENMTSFYDHPGEAGFFAFGKEYGFDSLSFVITETHPHGGPPLHTHSVEEAHVLLSGTMEYVVGEQRFKAKAPYIARVPAGVPHAFVNAGDSPLNLIGVLPTKDPDYQPVGPNPLIEAVDAE
;
A
#
# COMPACT_ATOMS: atom_id res chain seq x y z
N MET A 1 66.49 -44.37 16.52
CA MET A 1 65.19 -43.79 16.87
C MET A 1 64.90 -42.66 15.89
N ILE A 2 64.12 -42.92 14.88
CA ILE A 2 63.78 -41.97 13.80
C ILE A 2 62.33 -41.56 14.00
N ARG A 3 62.10 -40.31 14.34
CA ARG A 3 60.73 -39.73 14.45
C ARG A 3 60.33 -39.22 13.07
N ALA A 4 59.29 -39.80 12.51
CA ALA A 4 58.66 -39.32 11.29
C ALA A 4 57.71 -38.18 11.63
N CYS A 5 57.92 -37.02 11.06
CA CYS A 5 56.97 -35.89 11.04
C CYS A 5 55.92 -36.20 9.94
N VAL A 6 54.69 -36.35 10.31
CA VAL A 6 53.55 -36.38 9.41
C VAL A 6 53.07 -34.93 9.20
N ALA A 7 53.30 -34.42 8.01
CA ALA A 7 52.74 -33.14 7.60
C ALA A 7 51.27 -33.35 7.18
N GLY A 8 50.36 -32.81 7.97
CA GLY A 8 48.94 -32.77 7.66
C GLY A 8 48.67 -31.68 6.61
N LEU A 9 48.22 -32.08 5.44
CA LEU A 9 47.77 -31.17 4.38
C LEU A 9 46.34 -30.74 4.67
N LEU A 10 46.22 -29.49 5.11
CA LEU A 10 44.90 -28.86 5.34
C LEU A 10 44.33 -28.42 3.97
N ILE A 11 43.38 -29.17 3.45
CA ILE A 11 42.66 -28.80 2.22
C ILE A 11 41.55 -27.82 2.65
N ILE A 12 41.76 -26.53 2.40
CA ILE A 12 40.73 -25.50 2.51
C ILE A 12 39.88 -25.59 1.24
N THR A 13 38.71 -26.21 1.35
CA THR A 13 37.69 -26.14 0.31
C THR A 13 37.02 -24.77 0.40
N CYS A 14 37.39 -23.87 -0.52
CA CYS A 14 36.60 -22.67 -0.79
C CYS A 14 35.24 -23.12 -1.36
N VAL A 15 34.19 -23.08 -0.53
CA VAL A 15 32.82 -23.10 -1.01
C VAL A 15 32.56 -21.73 -1.64
N ALA A 16 32.66 -21.66 -2.98
CA ALA A 16 32.16 -20.53 -3.73
C ALA A 16 30.65 -20.47 -3.48
N ALA A 17 30.19 -19.49 -2.71
CA ALA A 17 28.81 -19.12 -2.65
C ALA A 17 28.39 -18.66 -4.03
N CYS A 18 27.68 -19.52 -4.78
CA CYS A 18 26.97 -19.15 -5.98
C CYS A 18 25.86 -18.17 -5.52
N GLY A 19 26.18 -16.88 -5.54
CA GLY A 19 25.16 -15.83 -5.47
C GLY A 19 24.29 -16.00 -6.71
N ALA A 20 23.00 -16.31 -6.50
CA ALA A 20 22.04 -16.18 -7.57
C ALA A 20 22.17 -14.74 -8.12
N PRO A 21 22.10 -14.53 -9.44
CA PRO A 21 22.12 -13.18 -9.98
C PRO A 21 20.95 -12.45 -9.34
N GLU A 22 21.24 -11.31 -8.68
CA GLU A 22 20.25 -10.32 -8.31
C GLU A 22 19.56 -9.95 -9.63
N GLN A 23 18.37 -10.49 -9.85
CA GLN A 23 17.51 -10.00 -10.91
C GLN A 23 17.19 -8.57 -10.51
N GLU A 24 17.85 -7.60 -11.14
CA GLU A 24 17.36 -6.24 -11.21
C GLU A 24 15.93 -6.36 -11.76
N ALA A 25 14.95 -6.17 -10.87
CA ALA A 25 13.57 -6.06 -11.27
C ALA A 25 13.51 -4.85 -12.22
N HIS A 26 13.35 -5.10 -13.49
CA HIS A 26 12.99 -4.07 -14.46
C HIS A 26 11.60 -3.59 -14.06
N PHE A 27 11.55 -2.55 -13.24
CA PHE A 27 10.33 -1.83 -12.95
C PHE A 27 9.90 -1.14 -14.24
N VAL A 28 8.89 -1.70 -14.88
CA VAL A 28 8.10 -0.93 -15.84
C VAL A 28 7.40 0.12 -14.99
N ARG A 29 7.86 1.36 -15.03
CA ARG A 29 7.18 2.49 -14.42
C ARG A 29 5.87 2.67 -15.17
N LEU A 30 4.79 2.25 -14.56
CA LEU A 30 3.47 2.57 -15.03
C LEU A 30 3.22 4.01 -14.57
N GLY A 31 3.18 4.95 -15.50
CA GLY A 31 2.74 6.30 -15.21
C GLY A 31 1.26 6.31 -14.80
N PRO A 32 0.75 7.38 -14.21
CA PRO A 32 -0.65 7.51 -13.84
C PRO A 32 -1.63 7.28 -15.00
N GLU A 33 -1.16 7.41 -16.24
CA GLU A 33 -1.94 7.15 -17.46
C GLU A 33 -1.96 5.69 -17.91
N THR A 34 -1.16 4.80 -17.30
CA THR A 34 -0.99 3.41 -17.74
C THR A 34 -1.81 2.39 -16.97
N LEU A 35 -2.50 2.81 -15.90
CA LEU A 35 -3.51 2.01 -15.23
C LEU A 35 -4.88 2.62 -15.54
N PRO A 36 -5.52 2.20 -16.64
CA PRO A 36 -6.85 2.69 -16.97
C PRO A 36 -7.82 2.32 -15.84
N ASP A 37 -8.78 3.19 -15.59
CA ASP A 37 -9.94 2.98 -14.72
C ASP A 37 -10.65 1.64 -14.99
N GLU A 38 -10.43 1.05 -16.17
CA GLU A 38 -10.92 -0.25 -16.60
C GLU A 38 -10.15 -1.45 -16.00
N SER A 39 -9.02 -1.22 -15.32
CA SER A 39 -8.22 -2.31 -14.69
C SER A 39 -8.89 -2.88 -13.43
N PHE A 40 -9.89 -2.19 -12.89
CA PHE A 40 -10.65 -2.62 -11.73
C PHE A 40 -12.03 -3.14 -12.14
N GLU A 41 -12.44 -4.25 -11.53
CA GLU A 41 -13.82 -4.72 -11.63
C GLU A 41 -14.71 -3.74 -10.84
N LYS A 42 -15.54 -2.96 -11.55
CA LYS A 42 -16.48 -2.04 -10.91
C LYS A 42 -17.60 -2.85 -10.28
N LEU A 43 -17.70 -2.78 -8.96
CA LEU A 43 -18.75 -3.45 -8.22
C LEU A 43 -20.12 -2.80 -8.51
N PRO A 44 -21.18 -3.58 -8.67
CA PRO A 44 -22.52 -3.03 -8.80
C PRO A 44 -22.92 -2.35 -7.50
N GLU A 45 -23.44 -1.13 -7.59
CA GLU A 45 -23.99 -0.45 -6.44
C GLU A 45 -25.17 -1.24 -5.84
N LYS A 46 -25.07 -1.60 -4.58
CA LYS A 46 -26.13 -2.21 -3.80
C LYS A 46 -26.44 -1.34 -2.61
N GLN A 47 -27.72 -1.15 -2.35
CA GLN A 47 -28.14 -0.47 -1.13
C GLN A 47 -27.98 -1.39 0.08
N LEU A 48 -27.44 -0.84 1.16
CA LEU A 48 -27.37 -1.51 2.44
C LEU A 48 -28.80 -1.78 2.95
N GLN A 49 -29.06 -3.03 3.36
CA GLN A 49 -30.34 -3.36 3.97
C GLN A 49 -30.44 -2.72 5.36
N PRO A 50 -31.57 -2.10 5.72
CA PRO A 50 -31.76 -1.53 7.05
C PRO A 50 -31.51 -2.55 8.15
N GLY A 51 -30.68 -2.15 9.13
CA GLY A 51 -30.31 -3.02 10.26
C GLY A 51 -29.25 -4.06 9.95
N SER A 52 -28.64 -4.04 8.76
CA SER A 52 -27.48 -4.90 8.48
C SER A 52 -26.30 -4.52 9.36
N LEU A 53 -25.65 -5.53 9.93
CA LEU A 53 -24.42 -5.39 10.71
C LEU A 53 -23.17 -5.66 9.85
N ILE A 54 -23.35 -6.03 8.59
CA ILE A 54 -22.27 -6.33 7.66
C ILE A 54 -22.40 -5.37 6.48
N ILE A 55 -21.32 -4.69 6.17
CA ILE A 55 -21.17 -3.74 5.07
C ILE A 55 -20.18 -4.36 4.09
N TYR A 56 -20.66 -4.69 2.90
CA TYR A 56 -19.80 -5.19 1.82
C TYR A 56 -19.29 -4.03 0.95
N PRO A 57 -18.16 -4.17 0.23
CA PRO A 57 -17.64 -3.14 -0.66
C PRO A 57 -18.69 -2.60 -1.65
N GLU A 58 -19.54 -3.45 -2.20
CA GLU A 58 -20.63 -3.04 -3.10
C GLU A 58 -21.74 -2.20 -2.42
N ASN A 59 -21.71 -2.05 -1.10
CA ASN A 59 -22.58 -1.15 -0.34
C ASN A 59 -21.89 0.18 0.01
N MET A 60 -20.59 0.33 -0.27
CA MET A 60 -19.79 1.49 0.10
C MET A 60 -19.73 2.49 -1.06
N THR A 61 -19.35 3.72 -0.76
CA THR A 61 -19.04 4.71 -1.78
C THR A 61 -17.70 4.34 -2.43
N SER A 62 -17.73 4.05 -3.73
CA SER A 62 -16.52 3.66 -4.47
C SER A 62 -15.90 4.84 -5.20
N PHE A 63 -14.57 4.83 -5.33
CA PHE A 63 -13.80 5.74 -6.17
C PHE A 63 -12.73 4.95 -6.95
N TYR A 64 -12.40 5.45 -8.16
CA TYR A 64 -11.48 4.80 -9.10
C TYR A 64 -10.54 5.80 -9.76
N ASP A 65 -10.44 7.00 -9.21
CA ASP A 65 -9.73 8.15 -9.79
C ASP A 65 -8.29 8.30 -9.28
N HIS A 66 -7.86 7.42 -8.39
CA HIS A 66 -6.48 7.38 -7.94
C HIS A 66 -5.63 6.49 -8.87
N PRO A 67 -4.39 6.89 -9.19
CA PRO A 67 -3.51 6.10 -10.04
C PRO A 67 -3.26 4.69 -9.48
N GLY A 68 -3.81 3.66 -10.14
CA GLY A 68 -3.65 2.26 -9.73
C GLY A 68 -4.27 1.90 -8.40
N GLU A 69 -5.27 2.66 -7.94
CA GLU A 69 -6.00 2.39 -6.70
C GLU A 69 -7.50 2.55 -6.88
N ALA A 70 -8.24 1.55 -6.47
CA ALA A 70 -9.68 1.62 -6.24
C ALA A 70 -9.96 1.63 -4.74
N GLY A 71 -10.93 2.43 -4.32
CA GLY A 71 -11.30 2.51 -2.91
C GLY A 71 -12.80 2.39 -2.70
N PHE A 72 -13.15 1.84 -1.52
CA PHE A 72 -14.50 1.63 -1.06
C PHE A 72 -14.65 2.26 0.33
N PHE A 73 -15.36 3.36 0.41
CA PHE A 73 -15.46 4.18 1.61
C PHE A 73 -16.77 3.93 2.35
N ALA A 74 -16.70 3.50 3.60
CA ALA A 74 -17.81 3.41 4.52
C ALA A 74 -17.81 4.63 5.46
N PHE A 75 -18.50 5.71 5.06
CA PHE A 75 -18.70 6.87 5.91
C PHE A 75 -19.57 6.50 7.12
N GLY A 76 -19.05 6.68 8.32
CA GLY A 76 -19.73 6.24 9.55
C GLY A 76 -21.13 6.82 9.71
N LYS A 77 -21.36 8.07 9.25
CA LYS A 77 -22.67 8.71 9.25
C LYS A 77 -23.75 7.96 8.44
N GLU A 78 -23.33 7.18 7.44
CA GLU A 78 -24.23 6.45 6.53
C GLU A 78 -24.53 5.04 7.02
N TYR A 79 -23.61 4.47 7.81
CA TYR A 79 -23.64 3.07 8.22
C TYR A 79 -23.87 2.88 9.73
N GLY A 80 -24.21 3.94 10.46
CA GLY A 80 -24.57 3.87 11.86
C GLY A 80 -23.40 3.74 12.84
N PHE A 81 -22.17 4.07 12.42
CA PHE A 81 -21.05 4.21 13.35
C PHE A 81 -21.13 5.54 14.10
N ASP A 82 -20.81 5.51 15.38
CA ASP A 82 -20.84 6.71 16.20
C ASP A 82 -19.64 7.63 15.96
N SER A 83 -18.46 7.06 15.66
CA SER A 83 -17.19 7.79 15.63
C SER A 83 -16.13 7.20 14.69
N LEU A 84 -16.49 6.30 13.79
CA LEU A 84 -15.54 5.65 12.89
C LEU A 84 -16.02 5.75 11.45
N SER A 85 -15.06 5.84 10.54
CA SER A 85 -15.23 5.56 9.11
C SER A 85 -14.11 4.62 8.66
N PHE A 86 -14.35 3.93 7.57
CA PHE A 86 -13.40 2.96 7.03
C PHE A 86 -13.26 3.16 5.52
N VAL A 87 -12.08 2.90 5.03
CA VAL A 87 -11.82 2.72 3.60
C VAL A 87 -11.15 1.37 3.40
N ILE A 88 -11.58 0.63 2.40
CA ILE A 88 -10.89 -0.56 1.91
C ILE A 88 -10.38 -0.19 0.53
N THR A 89 -9.08 -0.36 0.29
CA THR A 89 -8.52 -0.12 -1.04
C THR A 89 -8.08 -1.42 -1.68
N GLU A 90 -8.12 -1.46 -3.00
CA GLU A 90 -7.37 -2.38 -3.84
C GLU A 90 -6.31 -1.56 -4.56
N THR A 91 -5.04 -1.83 -4.27
CA THR A 91 -3.91 -1.04 -4.78
C THR A 91 -3.00 -1.95 -5.60
N HIS A 92 -2.91 -1.68 -6.88
CA HIS A 92 -2.04 -2.39 -7.81
C HIS A 92 -0.57 -2.01 -7.60
N PRO A 93 0.40 -2.81 -8.08
CA PRO A 93 1.81 -2.45 -8.02
C PRO A 93 2.06 -1.03 -8.54
N HIS A 94 2.81 -0.25 -7.77
CA HIS A 94 3.14 1.17 -8.02
C HIS A 94 1.95 2.14 -8.00
N GLY A 95 0.73 1.67 -7.72
CA GLY A 95 -0.45 2.50 -7.50
C GLY A 95 -0.51 3.05 -6.08
N GLY A 96 -1.32 4.09 -5.90
CA GLY A 96 -1.60 4.71 -4.61
C GLY A 96 -2.26 6.08 -4.74
N PRO A 97 -2.78 6.65 -3.64
CA PRO A 97 -3.51 7.90 -3.65
C PRO A 97 -2.60 9.10 -3.93
N PRO A 98 -3.14 10.21 -4.45
CA PRO A 98 -2.47 11.50 -4.44
C PRO A 98 -2.05 11.91 -3.02
N LEU A 99 -1.08 12.85 -2.91
CA LEU A 99 -0.72 13.44 -1.63
C LEU A 99 -1.91 14.24 -1.07
N HIS A 100 -2.35 13.89 0.14
CA HIS A 100 -3.54 14.47 0.77
C HIS A 100 -3.41 14.56 2.28
N THR A 101 -4.38 15.21 2.93
CA THR A 101 -4.51 15.28 4.38
C THR A 101 -5.94 15.01 4.81
N HIS A 102 -6.09 14.61 6.09
CA HIS A 102 -7.35 14.58 6.83
C HIS A 102 -7.24 15.42 8.08
N SER A 103 -8.34 16.03 8.54
CA SER A 103 -8.37 16.79 9.80
C SER A 103 -8.24 15.91 11.04
N VAL A 104 -8.43 14.60 10.91
CA VAL A 104 -8.26 13.58 11.94
C VAL A 104 -7.04 12.72 11.64
N GLU A 105 -6.58 11.95 12.62
CA GLU A 105 -5.58 10.91 12.37
C GLU A 105 -6.18 9.75 11.56
N GLU A 106 -5.32 8.98 10.93
CA GLU A 106 -5.71 7.77 10.22
C GLU A 106 -4.81 6.59 10.61
N ALA A 107 -5.40 5.41 10.74
CA ALA A 107 -4.65 4.19 10.91
C ALA A 107 -4.75 3.33 9.64
N HIS A 108 -3.60 2.93 9.09
CA HIS A 108 -3.51 1.99 7.98
C HIS A 108 -3.23 0.58 8.48
N VAL A 109 -4.11 -0.36 8.22
CA VAL A 109 -3.92 -1.78 8.55
C VAL A 109 -3.58 -2.53 7.28
N LEU A 110 -2.37 -3.10 7.21
CA LEU A 110 -1.93 -3.94 6.10
C LEU A 110 -1.66 -5.35 6.60
N LEU A 111 -2.33 -6.36 6.02
CA LEU A 111 -2.21 -7.76 6.43
C LEU A 111 -1.27 -8.56 5.52
N SER A 112 -1.06 -8.11 4.29
CA SER A 112 -0.15 -8.73 3.32
C SER A 112 0.45 -7.68 2.38
N GLY A 113 1.58 -8.00 1.75
CA GLY A 113 2.25 -7.11 0.79
C GLY A 113 3.29 -6.18 1.41
N THR A 114 3.72 -5.22 0.64
CA THR A 114 4.73 -4.21 1.02
C THR A 114 4.30 -2.86 0.51
N MET A 115 4.33 -1.85 1.38
CA MET A 115 4.06 -0.47 0.99
C MET A 115 5.24 0.44 1.25
N GLU A 116 5.37 1.46 0.42
CA GLU A 116 6.22 2.59 0.66
C GLU A 116 5.36 3.82 0.95
N TYR A 117 5.74 4.57 1.97
CA TYR A 117 5.01 5.73 2.49
C TYR A 117 5.82 7.01 2.37
N VAL A 118 5.11 8.10 2.20
CA VAL A 118 5.52 9.43 2.64
C VAL A 118 4.50 9.94 3.65
N VAL A 119 4.97 10.39 4.82
CA VAL A 119 4.15 10.99 5.89
C VAL A 119 4.90 12.21 6.41
N GLY A 120 4.45 13.41 6.03
CA GLY A 120 5.20 14.64 6.24
C GLY A 120 6.57 14.58 5.56
N GLU A 121 7.63 14.72 6.34
CA GLU A 121 9.02 14.64 5.85
C GLU A 121 9.58 13.21 5.89
N GLN A 122 8.85 12.25 6.45
CA GLN A 122 9.31 10.88 6.58
C GLN A 122 8.97 10.06 5.33
N ARG A 123 9.95 9.29 4.86
CA ARG A 123 9.76 8.29 3.81
C ARG A 123 10.27 6.94 4.31
N PHE A 124 9.43 5.92 4.23
CA PHE A 124 9.78 4.59 4.71
C PHE A 124 9.02 3.49 3.96
N LYS A 125 9.60 2.30 3.95
CA LYS A 125 8.99 1.09 3.39
C LYS A 125 8.68 0.11 4.52
N ALA A 126 7.50 -0.51 4.50
CA ALA A 126 7.07 -1.49 5.49
C ALA A 126 6.46 -2.72 4.84
N LYS A 127 6.84 -3.90 5.34
CA LYS A 127 6.28 -5.20 4.92
C LYS A 127 5.28 -5.68 5.97
N ALA A 128 4.10 -6.07 5.50
CA ALA A 128 3.00 -6.57 6.35
C ALA A 128 3.40 -7.83 7.17
N PRO A 129 2.69 -8.14 8.30
CA PRO A 129 1.54 -7.36 8.81
C PRO A 129 1.97 -6.19 9.71
N TYR A 130 1.25 -5.08 9.65
CA TYR A 130 1.49 -3.91 10.52
C TYR A 130 0.27 -3.00 10.62
N ILE A 131 0.33 -2.06 11.57
CA ILE A 131 -0.51 -0.87 11.61
C ILE A 131 0.41 0.34 11.49
N ALA A 132 0.17 1.18 10.47
CA ALA A 132 0.82 2.47 10.34
C ALA A 132 -0.11 3.56 10.89
N ARG A 133 0.49 4.63 11.42
CA ARG A 133 -0.23 5.78 11.94
C ARG A 133 0.08 7.00 11.10
N VAL A 134 -0.95 7.66 10.63
CA VAL A 134 -0.90 8.97 9.99
C VAL A 134 -1.46 10.01 10.96
N PRO A 135 -0.66 10.99 11.44
CA PRO A 135 -1.17 12.03 12.32
C PRO A 135 -2.12 12.98 11.60
N ALA A 136 -3.08 13.55 12.35
CA ALA A 136 -4.02 14.54 11.84
C ALA A 136 -3.32 15.73 11.15
N GLY A 137 -3.81 16.14 10.00
CA GLY A 137 -3.31 17.27 9.22
C GLY A 137 -1.95 17.06 8.54
N VAL A 138 -1.32 15.89 8.69
CA VAL A 138 -0.02 15.62 8.07
C VAL A 138 -0.22 15.13 6.63
N PRO A 139 0.39 15.79 5.62
CA PRO A 139 0.34 15.32 4.25
C PRO A 139 0.94 13.92 4.12
N HIS A 140 0.21 13.04 3.44
CA HIS A 140 0.63 11.66 3.27
C HIS A 140 0.18 11.06 1.95
N ALA A 141 0.92 10.07 1.52
CA ALA A 141 0.63 9.20 0.39
C ALA A 141 1.38 7.88 0.57
N PHE A 142 1.01 6.89 -0.21
CA PHE A 142 1.72 5.62 -0.26
C PHE A 142 1.72 5.06 -1.68
N VAL A 143 2.53 4.04 -1.91
CA VAL A 143 2.46 3.19 -3.10
C VAL A 143 2.61 1.73 -2.70
N ASN A 144 1.95 0.86 -3.44
CA ASN A 144 2.21 -0.57 -3.38
C ASN A 144 3.63 -0.83 -3.95
N ALA A 145 4.55 -1.16 -3.08
CA ALA A 145 5.96 -1.43 -3.41
C ALA A 145 6.25 -2.92 -3.63
N GLY A 146 5.20 -3.72 -3.79
CA GLY A 146 5.25 -5.13 -4.17
C GLY A 146 4.92 -5.33 -5.65
N ASP A 147 4.84 -6.59 -6.05
CA ASP A 147 4.61 -7.06 -7.43
C ASP A 147 3.20 -7.62 -7.67
N SER A 148 2.35 -7.59 -6.65
CA SER A 148 0.98 -8.10 -6.68
C SER A 148 0.02 -7.08 -6.06
N PRO A 149 -1.26 -7.02 -6.48
CA PRO A 149 -2.26 -6.19 -5.83
C PRO A 149 -2.37 -6.49 -4.33
N LEU A 150 -2.67 -5.48 -3.54
CA LEU A 150 -2.89 -5.59 -2.11
C LEU A 150 -4.14 -4.81 -1.68
N ASN A 151 -4.67 -5.17 -0.51
CA ASN A 151 -5.75 -4.42 0.11
C ASN A 151 -5.24 -3.76 1.39
N LEU A 152 -5.48 -2.46 1.50
CA LEU A 152 -5.27 -1.68 2.70
C LEU A 152 -6.62 -1.40 3.36
N ILE A 153 -6.65 -1.35 4.68
CA ILE A 153 -7.80 -0.83 5.44
C ILE A 153 -7.36 0.45 6.13
N GLY A 154 -7.96 1.57 5.74
CA GLY A 154 -7.86 2.85 6.45
C GLY A 154 -8.97 2.96 7.48
N VAL A 155 -8.63 3.47 8.67
CA VAL A 155 -9.57 3.69 9.77
C VAL A 155 -9.43 5.14 10.25
N LEU A 156 -10.52 5.90 10.19
CA LEU A 156 -10.58 7.30 10.59
C LEU A 156 -11.53 7.45 11.79
N PRO A 157 -11.09 8.07 12.90
CA PRO A 157 -11.87 8.21 14.14
C PRO A 157 -12.90 9.35 14.04
N THR A 158 -13.66 9.37 12.97
CA THR A 158 -14.79 10.28 12.75
C THR A 158 -15.81 9.61 11.84
N LYS A 159 -17.08 9.96 11.99
CA LYS A 159 -18.12 9.44 11.10
C LYS A 159 -18.25 10.18 9.77
N ASP A 160 -17.57 11.31 9.63
CA ASP A 160 -17.61 12.18 8.44
C ASP A 160 -16.19 12.75 8.20
N PRO A 161 -15.26 11.93 7.70
CA PRO A 161 -13.90 12.38 7.42
C PRO A 161 -13.89 13.33 6.22
N ASP A 162 -13.01 14.32 6.29
CA ASP A 162 -12.65 15.17 5.16
C ASP A 162 -11.49 14.54 4.36
N TYR A 163 -11.35 14.98 3.12
CA TYR A 163 -10.23 14.68 2.26
C TYR A 163 -9.77 15.98 1.60
N GLN A 164 -8.53 16.38 1.86
CA GLN A 164 -7.95 17.61 1.34
C GLN A 164 -6.77 17.27 0.41
N PRO A 165 -6.93 17.39 -0.92
CA PRO A 165 -5.83 17.13 -1.84
C PRO A 165 -4.72 18.18 -1.65
N VAL A 166 -3.46 17.73 -1.66
CA VAL A 166 -2.27 18.58 -1.54
C VAL A 166 -1.51 18.64 -2.87
N GLY A 167 -1.43 17.51 -3.58
CA GLY A 167 -0.71 17.44 -4.83
C GLY A 167 -0.57 16.01 -5.37
N PRO A 168 0.21 15.80 -6.43
CA PRO A 168 0.46 14.47 -6.95
C PRO A 168 1.19 13.60 -5.90
N ASN A 169 1.07 12.29 -6.03
CA ASN A 169 1.80 11.36 -5.18
C ASN A 169 3.32 11.48 -5.46
N PRO A 170 4.14 11.89 -4.48
CA PRO A 170 5.57 12.08 -4.70
C PRO A 170 6.36 10.78 -4.83
N LEU A 171 5.72 9.63 -4.63
CA LEU A 171 6.29 8.30 -4.80
C LEU A 171 6.02 7.73 -6.20
N ILE A 172 5.11 8.35 -6.96
CA ILE A 172 4.80 8.03 -8.36
C ILE A 172 5.50 9.07 -9.22
N GLU A 173 6.55 8.68 -9.95
CA GLU A 173 7.20 9.62 -10.86
C GLU A 173 6.25 9.97 -12.00
N ALA A 174 6.12 11.28 -12.27
CA ALA A 174 5.44 11.74 -13.47
C ALA A 174 6.21 11.20 -14.68
N VAL A 175 5.49 10.50 -15.57
CA VAL A 175 6.06 10.21 -16.89
C VAL A 175 6.08 11.53 -17.63
N ASP A 176 7.27 12.04 -17.92
CA ASP A 176 7.41 13.20 -18.81
C ASP A 176 6.73 12.82 -20.13
N ALA A 177 5.66 13.53 -20.48
CA ALA A 177 5.02 13.39 -21.77
C ALA A 177 6.00 13.91 -22.83
N GLU A 178 6.60 12.99 -23.60
CA GLU A 178 7.38 13.32 -24.80
C GLU A 178 6.46 13.88 -25.92
#